data_b85bac8a38aa05d385ead15b5f82ab04
#
_entry.id   b85bac8a38aa05d385ead15b5f82ab04
#
_cell.length_a   1.000
_cell.length_b   1.000
_cell.length_c   1.000
_cell.angle_alpha   90.00
_cell.angle_beta   90.00
_cell.angle_gamma   90.00
#
_symmetry.space_group_name_H-M   'P 1'
#
loop_
_entity.id
_entity.type
_entity.pdbx_description
1 polymer ?
#
loop_
_entity_poly.entity_id
_entity_poly.type
_entity_poly.pdbx_seq_one_letter_code
_entity_poly.pdbx_strand_id
1 'polypeptide(L)'
;MIAYDSKERIIKHFRVDKMLYIKSNGKGREGKQAFKSFDMAAYTRKMFGMYGGKEEWVRIECDNSFAGVMIDRFGKDVSMIRLDDKRFVVNVEVAVSRQFLAWIIGLGEGVTLAGPDNVVAMMKDEIDRLVKQYKK
;
A
#
# COMPACT_ATOMS: atom_id res chain seq x y z
N MET A 1 7.59 -14.34 -0.30
CA MET A 1 6.99 -15.33 -1.24
C MET A 1 5.51 -15.06 -1.41
N ILE A 2 5.02 -15.06 -2.62
CA ILE A 2 3.60 -14.91 -2.96
C ILE A 2 3.09 -16.27 -3.41
N ALA A 3 1.99 -16.75 -2.81
CA ALA A 3 1.45 -18.06 -3.07
C ALA A 3 -0.07 -18.10 -2.95
N TYR A 4 -0.67 -19.12 -3.57
CA TYR A 4 -2.11 -19.38 -3.47
C TYR A 4 -2.39 -20.23 -2.24
N ASP A 5 -3.29 -19.75 -1.38
CA ASP A 5 -3.76 -20.50 -0.20
C ASP A 5 -5.01 -21.29 -0.60
N SER A 6 -4.87 -22.61 -0.76
CA SER A 6 -5.96 -23.46 -1.21
C SER A 6 -7.08 -23.63 -0.17
N LYS A 7 -6.81 -23.40 1.12
CA LYS A 7 -7.84 -23.44 2.17
C LYS A 7 -8.72 -22.21 2.12
N GLU A 8 -8.14 -21.03 1.99
CA GLU A 8 -8.87 -19.78 1.93
C GLU A 8 -9.22 -19.35 0.50
N ARG A 9 -8.65 -20.03 -0.52
CA ARG A 9 -8.86 -19.77 -1.95
C ARG A 9 -8.48 -18.37 -2.37
N ILE A 10 -7.42 -17.82 -1.77
CA ILE A 10 -6.90 -16.49 -2.09
C ILE A 10 -5.38 -16.53 -2.27
N ILE A 11 -4.87 -15.53 -2.98
CA ILE A 11 -3.44 -15.32 -3.11
C ILE A 11 -2.96 -14.54 -1.88
N LYS A 12 -1.94 -15.06 -1.20
CA LYS A 12 -1.32 -14.45 -0.03
C LYS A 12 0.16 -14.25 -0.25
N HIS A 13 0.74 -13.32 0.48
CA HIS A 13 2.19 -13.19 0.55
C HIS A 13 2.69 -13.69 1.90
N PHE A 14 3.87 -14.33 1.89
CA PHE A 14 4.47 -14.95 3.07
C PHE A 14 5.91 -14.46 3.21
N ARG A 15 6.32 -14.23 4.45
CA ARG A 15 7.72 -13.90 4.75
C ARG A 15 8.56 -15.18 4.75
N VAL A 16 9.53 -15.27 3.86
CA VAL A 16 10.40 -16.45 3.71
C VAL A 16 11.25 -16.66 4.97
N ASP A 17 11.71 -15.58 5.60
CA ASP A 17 12.50 -15.61 6.83
C ASP A 17 11.76 -16.16 8.05
N LYS A 18 10.43 -16.26 7.98
CA LYS A 18 9.59 -16.83 9.04
C LYS A 18 9.18 -18.27 8.81
N MET A 19 9.61 -18.87 7.70
CA MET A 19 9.30 -20.26 7.40
C MET A 19 10.15 -21.21 8.23
N LEU A 20 9.50 -22.14 8.93
CA LEU A 20 10.18 -23.14 9.78
C LEU A 20 10.69 -24.33 8.98
N TYR A 21 10.04 -24.65 7.87
CA TYR A 21 10.35 -25.82 7.06
C TYR A 21 9.90 -25.62 5.63
N ILE A 22 10.80 -25.88 4.69
CA ILE A 22 10.51 -25.78 3.25
C ILE A 22 10.94 -27.07 2.59
N LYS A 23 9.99 -27.69 1.84
CA LYS A 23 10.26 -28.88 1.05
C LYS A 23 9.34 -28.90 -0.16
N SER A 24 9.91 -29.23 -1.31
CA SER A 24 9.10 -29.51 -2.50
C SER A 24 8.32 -30.80 -2.31
N ASN A 25 7.01 -30.76 -2.58
CA ASN A 25 6.16 -31.96 -2.51
C ASN A 25 6.14 -32.74 -3.82
N GLY A 26 6.85 -32.27 -4.85
CA GLY A 26 6.90 -32.92 -6.16
C GLY A 26 5.62 -32.83 -6.98
N LYS A 27 4.62 -32.11 -6.47
CA LYS A 27 3.35 -31.90 -7.18
C LYS A 27 3.38 -30.64 -8.02
N GLY A 28 2.53 -30.57 -9.04
CA GLY A 28 2.32 -29.34 -9.80
C GLY A 28 1.73 -28.23 -8.94
N ARG A 29 1.79 -27.01 -9.47
CA ARG A 29 1.25 -25.82 -8.77
C ARG A 29 -0.27 -25.85 -8.74
N GLU A 30 -0.84 -25.57 -7.57
CA GLU A 30 -2.26 -25.30 -7.42
C GLU A 30 -2.52 -23.80 -7.63
N GLY A 31 -3.74 -23.45 -7.99
CA GLY A 31 -4.15 -22.05 -8.11
C GLY A 31 -3.65 -21.34 -9.35
N LYS A 32 -3.25 -22.08 -10.40
CA LYS A 32 -2.77 -21.51 -11.67
C LYS A 32 -3.74 -20.50 -12.26
N GLN A 33 -5.03 -20.75 -12.19
CA GLN A 33 -6.04 -19.85 -12.72
C GLN A 33 -6.15 -18.56 -11.90
N ALA A 34 -5.92 -18.62 -10.58
CA ALA A 34 -5.90 -17.46 -9.72
C ALA A 34 -4.76 -16.51 -10.11
N PHE A 35 -3.60 -17.05 -10.49
CA PHE A 35 -2.45 -16.26 -10.94
C PHE A 35 -2.58 -15.76 -12.38
N LYS A 36 -3.45 -16.34 -13.18
CA LYS A 36 -3.61 -15.99 -14.59
C LYS A 36 -4.04 -14.53 -14.79
N SER A 37 -4.88 -14.01 -13.89
CA SER A 37 -5.33 -12.62 -13.90
C SER A 37 -4.59 -11.75 -12.89
N PHE A 38 -3.59 -12.29 -12.20
CA PHE A 38 -2.84 -11.61 -11.16
C PHE A 38 -1.73 -10.75 -11.77
N ASP A 39 -1.76 -9.45 -11.47
CA ASP A 39 -0.73 -8.51 -11.89
C ASP A 39 0.22 -8.26 -10.71
N MET A 40 1.42 -8.84 -10.79
CA MET A 40 2.44 -8.73 -9.75
C MET A 40 2.85 -7.27 -9.51
N ALA A 41 3.01 -6.47 -10.57
CA ALA A 41 3.41 -5.08 -10.44
C ALA A 41 2.33 -4.26 -9.74
N ALA A 42 1.06 -4.45 -10.11
CA ALA A 42 -0.05 -3.77 -9.45
C ALA A 42 -0.19 -4.19 -7.99
N TYR A 43 -0.07 -5.49 -7.71
CA TYR A 43 -0.11 -6.01 -6.35
C TYR A 43 0.98 -5.39 -5.47
N THR A 44 2.23 -5.36 -5.97
CA THR A 44 3.36 -4.81 -5.24
C THR A 44 3.20 -3.32 -4.97
N ARG A 45 2.65 -2.56 -5.92
CA ARG A 45 2.41 -1.13 -5.76
C ARG A 45 1.34 -0.80 -4.73
N LYS A 46 0.33 -1.65 -4.59
CA LYS A 46 -0.77 -1.45 -3.62
C LYS A 46 -0.36 -1.79 -2.20
N MET A 47 0.58 -2.71 -2.03
CA MET A 47 0.99 -3.22 -0.72
C MET A 47 2.16 -2.45 -0.14
N PHE A 48 2.14 -2.23 1.16
CA PHE A 48 3.22 -1.59 1.90
C PHE A 48 3.87 -2.62 2.84
N GLY A 49 5.08 -3.06 2.48
CA GLY A 49 5.78 -4.14 3.18
C GLY A 49 5.05 -5.47 3.02
N MET A 50 4.94 -6.22 4.10
CA MET A 50 4.20 -7.48 4.14
C MET A 50 2.79 -7.32 4.70
N TYR A 51 2.34 -6.08 4.88
CA TYR A 51 1.05 -5.78 5.48
C TYR A 51 0.02 -5.49 4.40
N GLY A 52 -1.09 -6.23 4.44
CA GLY A 52 -2.25 -5.99 3.61
C GLY A 52 -3.27 -5.12 4.33
N GLY A 53 -4.28 -4.71 3.61
CA GLY A 53 -5.40 -3.94 4.12
C GLY A 53 -6.49 -3.84 3.08
N LYS A 54 -7.57 -3.17 3.41
CA LYS A 54 -8.65 -2.92 2.47
C LYS A 54 -8.17 -2.00 1.35
N GLU A 55 -8.40 -2.38 0.11
CA GLU A 55 -8.07 -1.56 -1.05
C GLU A 55 -9.02 -0.38 -1.17
N GLU A 56 -8.45 0.80 -1.26
CA GLU A 56 -9.19 2.05 -1.41
C GLU A 56 -8.51 2.95 -2.43
N TRP A 57 -9.29 3.70 -3.18
CA TRP A 57 -8.78 4.81 -3.99
C TRP A 57 -8.54 6.00 -3.08
N VAL A 58 -7.29 6.41 -2.94
CA VAL A 58 -6.90 7.51 -2.06
C VAL A 58 -6.49 8.72 -2.87
N ARG A 59 -6.70 9.88 -2.28
CA ARG A 59 -6.29 11.17 -2.82
C ARG A 59 -5.18 11.74 -1.95
N ILE A 60 -4.02 11.98 -2.56
CA ILE A 60 -2.83 12.49 -1.88
C ILE A 60 -2.45 13.83 -2.49
N GLU A 61 -2.44 14.89 -1.71
CA GLU A 61 -1.98 16.21 -2.13
C GLU A 61 -0.50 16.36 -1.81
N CYS A 62 0.28 16.74 -2.80
CA CYS A 62 1.75 16.76 -2.70
C CYS A 62 2.32 18.07 -3.22
N ASP A 63 3.38 18.55 -2.59
CA ASP A 63 4.23 19.58 -3.18
C ASP A 63 4.94 19.02 -4.42
N ASN A 64 5.22 19.86 -5.40
CA ASN A 64 5.83 19.45 -6.67
C ASN A 64 7.16 18.72 -6.48
N SER A 65 7.89 19.01 -5.41
CA SER A 65 9.14 18.32 -5.07
C SER A 65 8.99 16.82 -4.83
N PHE A 66 7.77 16.35 -4.57
CA PHE A 66 7.48 14.92 -4.32
C PHE A 66 7.05 14.16 -5.58
N ALA A 67 7.06 14.79 -6.76
CA ALA A 67 6.67 14.10 -8.01
C ALA A 67 7.49 12.84 -8.26
N GLY A 68 8.80 12.90 -8.10
CA GLY A 68 9.70 11.75 -8.24
C GLY A 68 9.39 10.64 -7.24
N VAL A 69 9.12 10.99 -6.01
CA VAL A 69 8.76 10.04 -4.95
C VAL A 69 7.48 9.27 -5.31
N MET A 70 6.47 9.97 -5.81
CA MET A 70 5.20 9.35 -6.20
C MET A 70 5.37 8.45 -7.43
N ILE A 71 6.14 8.87 -8.42
CA ILE A 71 6.44 8.06 -9.60
C ILE A 71 7.23 6.81 -9.22
N ASP A 72 8.22 6.94 -8.37
CA ASP A 72 9.03 5.80 -7.90
C ASP A 72 8.18 4.79 -7.13
N ARG A 73 7.24 5.26 -6.32
CA ARG A 73 6.41 4.36 -5.51
C ARG A 73 5.26 3.73 -6.29
N PHE A 74 4.59 4.51 -7.14
CA PHE A 74 3.35 4.09 -7.80
C PHE A 74 3.48 3.85 -9.29
N GLY A 75 4.62 4.17 -9.88
CA GLY A 75 4.87 3.98 -11.31
C GLY A 75 4.56 5.23 -12.15
N LYS A 76 5.06 5.20 -13.39
CA LYS A 76 4.94 6.33 -14.32
C LYS A 76 3.50 6.68 -14.68
N ASP A 77 2.62 5.68 -14.64
CA ASP A 77 1.23 5.82 -15.09
C ASP A 77 0.28 6.26 -13.97
N VAL A 78 0.82 6.57 -12.79
CA VAL A 78 0.01 7.06 -11.69
C VAL A 78 -0.68 8.37 -12.08
N SER A 79 -1.96 8.50 -11.72
CA SER A 79 -2.73 9.70 -12.00
C SER A 79 -2.20 10.87 -11.15
N MET A 80 -1.63 11.86 -11.84
CA MET A 80 -1.11 13.08 -11.22
C MET A 80 -1.78 14.28 -11.87
N ILE A 81 -2.53 15.05 -11.08
CA ILE A 81 -3.31 16.18 -11.56
C ILE A 81 -2.80 17.45 -10.89
N ARG A 82 -2.47 18.47 -11.68
CA ARG A 82 -2.02 19.75 -11.15
C ARG A 82 -3.13 20.37 -10.30
N LEU A 83 -2.81 20.77 -9.08
CA LEU A 83 -3.72 21.46 -8.18
C LEU A 83 -3.53 22.97 -8.26
N ASP A 84 -2.28 23.42 -8.20
CA ASP A 84 -1.89 24.81 -8.38
C ASP A 84 -0.43 24.87 -8.86
N ASP A 85 0.21 26.01 -8.85
CA ASP A 85 1.60 26.20 -9.33
C ASP A 85 2.63 25.43 -8.52
N LYS A 86 2.31 25.06 -7.27
CA LYS A 86 3.25 24.47 -6.32
C LYS A 86 2.89 23.04 -5.93
N ARG A 87 1.67 22.59 -6.22
CA ARG A 87 1.14 21.31 -5.72
C ARG A 87 0.42 20.53 -6.81
N PHE A 88 0.38 19.21 -6.61
CA PHE A 88 -0.38 18.30 -7.45
C PHE A 88 -1.12 17.27 -6.57
N VAL A 89 -2.04 16.53 -7.18
CA VAL A 89 -2.83 15.50 -6.53
C VAL A 89 -2.56 14.16 -7.19
N VAL A 90 -2.32 13.15 -6.38
CA VAL A 90 -2.22 11.75 -6.81
C VAL A 90 -3.52 11.04 -6.43
N ASN A 91 -4.14 10.34 -7.41
CA ASN A 91 -5.25 9.44 -7.17
C ASN A 91 -4.75 8.03 -7.46
N VAL A 92 -4.73 7.17 -6.45
CA VAL A 92 -4.14 5.84 -6.56
C VAL A 92 -4.87 4.86 -5.65
N GLU A 93 -5.00 3.61 -6.13
CA GLU A 93 -5.55 2.54 -5.31
C GLU A 93 -4.45 1.91 -4.47
N VAL A 94 -4.66 1.83 -3.17
CA VAL A 94 -3.72 1.24 -2.22
C VAL A 94 -4.44 0.34 -1.24
N ALA A 95 -3.73 -0.67 -0.73
CA ALA A 95 -4.17 -1.43 0.42
C ALA A 95 -3.90 -0.57 1.67
N VAL A 96 -4.95 -0.01 2.25
CA VAL A 96 -4.82 0.91 3.37
C VAL A 96 -4.49 0.13 4.64
N SER A 97 -3.34 0.43 5.22
CA SER A 97 -2.84 -0.21 6.42
C SER A 97 -2.11 0.83 7.27
N ARG A 98 -1.74 0.47 8.48
CA ARG A 98 -0.90 1.34 9.32
C ARG A 98 0.42 1.66 8.62
N GLN A 99 0.97 0.72 7.86
CA GLN A 99 2.21 0.92 7.11
C GLN A 99 2.05 2.00 6.03
N PHE A 100 0.93 2.01 5.32
CA PHE A 100 0.62 3.06 4.35
C PHE A 100 0.53 4.42 5.04
N LEU A 101 -0.22 4.49 6.15
CA LEU A 101 -0.38 5.74 6.91
C LEU A 101 0.98 6.23 7.45
N ALA A 102 1.81 5.33 7.94
CA ALA A 102 3.16 5.65 8.42
C ALA A 102 4.05 6.18 7.29
N TRP A 103 3.92 5.62 6.09
CA TRP A 103 4.66 6.08 4.91
C TRP A 103 4.30 7.53 4.58
N ILE A 104 3.00 7.86 4.59
CA ILE A 104 2.54 9.24 4.37
C ILE A 104 3.11 10.19 5.45
N ILE A 105 3.03 9.79 6.71
CA ILE A 105 3.56 10.59 7.84
C ILE A 105 5.06 10.83 7.65
N GLY A 106 5.79 9.80 7.21
CA GLY A 106 7.24 9.88 7.01
C GLY A 106 7.69 10.84 5.92
N LEU A 107 6.81 11.21 4.99
CA LEU A 107 7.12 12.18 3.93
C LEU A 107 7.06 13.63 4.41
N GLY A 108 6.44 13.89 5.56
CA GLY A 108 6.44 15.20 6.19
C GLY A 108 5.34 16.14 5.71
N GLU A 109 5.58 17.42 5.86
CA GLU A 109 4.57 18.45 5.64
C GLU A 109 4.12 18.62 4.19
N GLY A 110 4.97 18.27 3.24
CA GLY A 110 4.70 18.46 1.83
C GLY A 110 3.73 17.46 1.22
N VAL A 111 3.25 16.48 1.99
CA VAL A 111 2.35 15.42 1.54
C VAL A 111 1.20 15.27 2.52
N THR A 112 -0.03 15.36 2.02
CA THR A 112 -1.24 15.28 2.85
C THR A 112 -2.22 14.27 2.26
N LEU A 113 -2.68 13.35 3.06
CA LEU A 113 -3.76 12.41 2.69
C LEU A 113 -5.09 13.19 2.75
N ALA A 114 -5.67 13.44 1.58
CA ALA A 114 -6.83 14.33 1.44
C ALA A 114 -8.17 13.61 1.28
N GLY A 115 -8.17 12.34 0.99
CA GLY A 115 -9.40 11.58 0.79
C GLY A 115 -9.14 10.08 0.57
N PRO A 116 -10.20 9.26 0.60
CA PRO A 116 -11.58 9.58 0.99
C PRO A 116 -11.73 9.80 2.49
N ASP A 117 -12.90 10.26 2.93
CA ASP A 117 -13.15 10.63 4.33
C ASP A 117 -12.87 9.51 5.32
N ASN A 118 -13.21 8.27 4.98
CA ASN A 118 -12.96 7.11 5.84
C ASN A 118 -11.46 6.86 6.05
N VAL A 119 -10.64 7.08 5.03
CA VAL A 119 -9.18 6.91 5.13
C VAL A 119 -8.55 8.07 5.90
N VAL A 120 -9.05 9.29 5.68
CA VAL A 120 -8.62 10.47 6.47
C VAL A 120 -8.95 10.26 7.95
N ALA A 121 -10.12 9.68 8.25
CA ALA A 121 -10.50 9.34 9.63
C ALA A 121 -9.52 8.33 10.25
N MET A 122 -9.08 7.32 9.48
CA MET A 122 -8.07 6.37 9.93
C MET A 122 -6.74 7.07 10.26
N MET A 123 -6.34 8.04 9.44
CA MET A 123 -5.14 8.83 9.70
C MET A 123 -5.29 9.65 10.99
N LYS A 124 -6.43 10.27 11.22
CA LYS A 124 -6.69 11.02 12.45
C LYS A 124 -6.64 10.13 13.69
N ASP A 125 -7.16 8.92 13.59
CA ASP A 125 -7.10 7.94 14.67
C ASP A 125 -5.64 7.55 14.98
N GLU A 126 -4.81 7.37 13.96
CA GLU A 126 -3.38 7.09 14.14
C GLU A 126 -2.65 8.26 14.79
N ILE A 127 -2.98 9.49 14.41
CA ILE A 127 -2.41 10.70 15.02
C ILE A 127 -2.78 10.76 16.50
N ASP A 128 -4.05 10.53 16.83
CA ASP A 128 -4.53 10.52 18.21
C ASP A 128 -3.85 9.44 19.04
N ARG A 129 -3.66 8.26 18.46
CA ARG A 129 -2.92 7.15 19.10
C ARG A 129 -1.49 7.57 19.41
N LEU A 130 -0.80 8.20 18.45
CA LEU A 130 0.58 8.66 18.63
C LEU A 130 0.68 9.74 19.70
N VAL A 131 -0.24 10.69 19.69
CA VAL A 131 -0.29 11.75 20.73
C VAL A 131 -0.42 11.14 22.12
N LYS A 132 -1.34 10.18 22.30
CA LYS A 132 -1.54 9.49 23.58
C LYS A 132 -0.30 8.67 23.98
N GLN A 133 0.34 8.02 23.00
CA GLN A 133 1.52 7.18 23.24
C GLN A 133 2.72 7.98 23.76
N TYR A 134 2.92 9.19 23.22
CA TYR A 134 4.07 10.03 23.52
C TYR A 134 3.75 11.18 24.48
N LYS A 135 2.53 11.31 24.90
CA LYS A 135 2.14 12.29 25.93
C LYS A 135 2.49 11.75 27.31
N LYS A 136 3.29 12.49 28.01
CA LYS A 136 3.68 12.15 29.40
C LYS A 136 3.11 13.18 30.37
#